data_d522a4a47b1a7b442964249ac06f2630
#
_entry.id   d522a4a47b1a7b442964249ac06f2630
#
_cell.length_a   1.000
_cell.length_b   1.000
_cell.length_c   1.000
_cell.angle_alpha   90.00
_cell.angle_beta   90.00
_cell.angle_gamma   90.00
#
_symmetry.space_group_name_H-M   'P 1'
#
loop_
_entity.id
_entity.type
_entity.pdbx_description
1 polymer ?
#
loop_
_entity_poly.entity_id
_entity_poly.type
_entity_poly.pdbx_seq_one_letter_code
_entity_poly.pdbx_strand_id
1 'polypeptide(L)'
;MLEALEERCVGLKPEVFRETRSSLFRKLQNIYGLVADAPLDTSPEDLRRQSCQAFAELFESTNYLVFGEEYLPEEPGHIFIMNHLSNHLNNLLPGCFVPTLDTHFVSAMILHKKYGEPPMRVVRESNPDEHEHKRYYDRLGHIYVRSGNVNPLEDGSNGGTSGEHNRLFLTIAGERLREGKNIVICPEGISTETDFSPMPFKAGAFRLAAYVRPEPLLVPIAIANFDKEITRTKTVAVVHEPIRLSEHLGEAFDDRSLYEFINGYVYERFHGYVREAVQLGS
;
A
#
# COMPACT_ATOMS: atom_id res chain seq x y z
N MET A 1 -12.79 -11.45 4.15
CA MET A 1 -13.04 -10.50 3.04
C MET A 1 -12.36 -10.95 1.74
N LEU A 2 -11.12 -11.43 1.73
CA LEU A 2 -10.53 -12.14 0.59
C LEU A 2 -11.30 -13.44 0.29
N GLU A 3 -11.65 -14.23 1.30
CA GLU A 3 -12.54 -15.41 1.15
C GLU A 3 -13.90 -15.04 0.51
N ALA A 4 -14.46 -13.89 0.87
CA ALA A 4 -15.70 -13.42 0.24
C ALA A 4 -15.51 -12.94 -1.21
N LEU A 5 -14.32 -12.52 -1.62
CA LEU A 5 -13.96 -12.22 -3.00
C LEU A 5 -13.72 -13.52 -3.79
N GLU A 6 -13.06 -14.49 -3.18
CA GLU A 6 -12.84 -15.82 -3.78
C GLU A 6 -14.16 -16.58 -3.98
N GLU A 7 -15.05 -16.59 -2.98
CA GLU A 7 -16.41 -17.14 -3.12
C GLU A 7 -17.21 -16.42 -4.22
N ARG A 8 -17.05 -15.09 -4.37
CA ARG A 8 -17.69 -14.31 -5.44
C ARG A 8 -17.08 -14.59 -6.81
N CYS A 9 -15.77 -14.84 -6.91
CA CYS A 9 -15.16 -15.23 -8.20
C CYS A 9 -15.62 -16.61 -8.67
N VAL A 10 -15.81 -17.56 -7.77
CA VAL A 10 -16.30 -18.91 -8.10
C VAL A 10 -17.79 -18.90 -8.50
N GLY A 11 -18.57 -17.92 -8.03
CA GLY A 11 -20.01 -17.79 -8.32
C GLY A 11 -20.37 -16.84 -9.45
N LEU A 12 -19.46 -16.03 -9.97
CA LEU A 12 -19.72 -15.09 -11.04
C LEU A 12 -19.79 -15.81 -12.39
N LYS A 13 -21.00 -15.91 -12.95
CA LYS A 13 -21.20 -16.45 -14.30
C LYS A 13 -20.45 -15.59 -15.32
N PRO A 14 -19.89 -16.19 -16.41
CA PRO A 14 -19.17 -15.46 -17.46
C PRO A 14 -19.97 -14.33 -18.11
N GLU A 15 -21.27 -14.33 -17.96
CA GLU A 15 -22.19 -13.32 -18.53
C GLU A 15 -22.09 -11.94 -17.85
N VAL A 16 -21.69 -11.87 -16.57
CA VAL A 16 -21.47 -10.61 -15.85
C VAL A 16 -20.29 -9.83 -16.45
N PHE A 17 -19.37 -10.50 -17.13
CA PHE A 17 -18.23 -9.90 -17.82
C PHE A 17 -18.57 -9.34 -19.23
N ARG A 18 -19.78 -9.45 -19.71
CA ARG A 18 -20.13 -9.10 -21.12
C ARG A 18 -20.64 -7.69 -21.36
N GLU A 19 -21.13 -6.99 -20.35
CA GLU A 19 -21.73 -5.68 -20.56
C GLU A 19 -20.90 -4.54 -19.98
N THR A 20 -20.48 -3.66 -20.88
CA THR A 20 -19.76 -2.40 -20.65
C THR A 20 -18.37 -2.53 -20.02
N ARG A 21 -17.41 -2.99 -20.78
CA ARG A 21 -15.99 -2.78 -20.53
C ARG A 21 -15.70 -1.28 -20.56
N SER A 22 -15.79 -0.62 -19.40
CA SER A 22 -15.55 0.81 -19.26
C SER A 22 -14.16 1.18 -19.78
N SER A 23 -13.95 2.41 -20.15
CA SER A 23 -12.65 2.95 -20.52
C SER A 23 -11.60 2.65 -19.44
N LEU A 24 -11.98 2.75 -18.16
CA LEU A 24 -11.16 2.42 -17.01
C LEU A 24 -10.70 0.94 -17.02
N PHE A 25 -11.62 0.00 -17.24
CA PHE A 25 -11.28 -1.43 -17.27
C PHE A 25 -10.21 -1.73 -18.32
N ARG A 26 -10.37 -1.17 -19.54
CA ARG A 26 -9.36 -1.35 -20.60
C ARG A 26 -8.00 -0.75 -20.23
N LYS A 27 -8.00 0.43 -19.60
CA LYS A 27 -6.74 1.04 -19.11
C LYS A 27 -6.07 0.15 -18.06
N LEU A 28 -6.82 -0.37 -17.08
CA LEU A 28 -6.29 -1.28 -16.06
C LEU A 28 -5.75 -2.58 -16.68
N GLN A 29 -6.44 -3.14 -17.66
CA GLN A 29 -6.01 -4.34 -18.38
C GLN A 29 -4.71 -4.08 -19.16
N ASN A 30 -4.58 -2.93 -19.81
CA ASN A 30 -3.35 -2.53 -20.49
C ASN A 30 -2.19 -2.33 -19.51
N ILE A 31 -2.42 -1.71 -18.35
CA ILE A 31 -1.40 -1.55 -17.30
C ILE A 31 -0.97 -2.92 -16.75
N TYR A 32 -1.93 -3.83 -16.52
CA TYR A 32 -1.61 -5.19 -16.13
C TYR A 32 -0.69 -5.86 -17.16
N GLY A 33 -1.05 -5.83 -18.45
CA GLY A 33 -0.25 -6.42 -19.52
C GLY A 33 1.13 -5.78 -19.67
N LEU A 34 1.23 -4.45 -19.50
CA LEU A 34 2.50 -3.73 -19.52
C LEU A 34 3.50 -4.30 -18.51
N VAL A 35 3.04 -4.76 -17.36
CA VAL A 35 3.90 -5.34 -16.31
C VAL A 35 4.04 -6.86 -16.50
N ALA A 36 2.93 -7.58 -16.60
CA ALA A 36 2.89 -9.02 -16.58
C ALA A 36 3.47 -9.67 -17.85
N ASP A 37 3.33 -9.00 -19.00
CA ASP A 37 3.77 -9.49 -20.32
C ASP A 37 5.06 -8.83 -20.81
N ALA A 38 5.69 -7.99 -19.97
CA ALA A 38 6.96 -7.35 -20.33
C ALA A 38 8.07 -8.37 -20.61
N PRO A 39 9.04 -8.06 -21.48
CA PRO A 39 10.21 -8.90 -21.70
C PRO A 39 10.91 -9.28 -20.39
N LEU A 40 11.44 -10.51 -20.30
CA LEU A 40 12.02 -11.04 -19.05
C LEU A 40 13.27 -10.28 -18.58
N ASP A 41 13.95 -9.61 -19.49
CA ASP A 41 15.13 -8.79 -19.25
C ASP A 41 14.79 -7.35 -18.81
N THR A 42 13.51 -6.94 -18.82
CA THR A 42 13.10 -5.64 -18.31
C THR A 42 13.30 -5.58 -16.80
N SER A 43 14.03 -4.57 -16.33
CA SER A 43 14.33 -4.43 -14.90
C SER A 43 13.06 -4.13 -14.09
N PRO A 44 12.98 -4.63 -12.84
CA PRO A 44 11.86 -4.29 -11.96
C PRO A 44 11.70 -2.78 -11.73
N GLU A 45 12.78 -2.03 -11.74
CA GLU A 45 12.77 -0.58 -11.59
C GLU A 45 12.12 0.10 -12.79
N ASP A 46 12.46 -0.31 -14.01
CA ASP A 46 11.84 0.21 -15.23
C ASP A 46 10.35 -0.13 -15.29
N LEU A 47 9.98 -1.35 -14.88
CA LEU A 47 8.58 -1.75 -14.80
C LEU A 47 7.79 -0.92 -13.78
N ARG A 48 8.38 -0.64 -12.60
CA ARG A 48 7.74 0.27 -11.64
C ARG A 48 7.55 1.67 -12.21
N ARG A 49 8.57 2.20 -12.94
CA ARG A 49 8.50 3.53 -13.56
C ARG A 49 7.41 3.57 -14.63
N GLN A 50 7.39 2.60 -15.54
CA GLN A 50 6.36 2.50 -16.58
C GLN A 50 4.96 2.32 -15.99
N SER A 51 4.83 1.49 -14.95
CA SER A 51 3.57 1.30 -14.23
C SER A 51 3.08 2.59 -13.56
N CYS A 52 3.97 3.32 -12.88
CA CYS A 52 3.61 4.61 -12.27
C CYS A 52 3.16 5.64 -13.31
N GLN A 53 3.84 5.73 -14.47
CA GLN A 53 3.45 6.62 -15.56
C GLN A 53 2.06 6.26 -16.10
N ALA A 54 1.81 4.97 -16.37
CA ALA A 54 0.53 4.51 -16.88
C ALA A 54 -0.62 4.69 -15.87
N PHE A 55 -0.36 4.51 -14.57
CA PHE A 55 -1.32 4.82 -13.52
C PHE A 55 -1.56 6.33 -13.38
N ALA A 56 -0.54 7.17 -13.52
CA ALA A 56 -0.72 8.63 -13.51
C ALA A 56 -1.67 9.06 -14.64
N GLU A 57 -1.44 8.60 -15.88
CA GLU A 57 -2.34 8.86 -17.01
C GLU A 57 -3.77 8.35 -16.77
N LEU A 58 -3.92 7.22 -16.07
CA LEU A 58 -5.22 6.71 -15.69
C LEU A 58 -5.91 7.66 -14.70
N PHE A 59 -5.21 8.04 -13.62
CA PHE A 59 -5.78 8.88 -12.56
C PHE A 59 -6.06 10.32 -13.02
N GLU A 60 -5.27 10.87 -13.94
CA GLU A 60 -5.54 12.18 -14.56
C GLU A 60 -6.91 12.22 -15.28
N SER A 61 -7.46 11.07 -15.65
CA SER A 61 -8.81 10.96 -16.22
C SER A 61 -9.92 10.72 -15.18
N THR A 62 -9.61 10.78 -13.89
CA THR A 62 -10.55 10.61 -12.76
C THR A 62 -10.70 11.92 -11.98
N ASN A 63 -11.62 11.92 -11.01
CA ASN A 63 -11.79 13.06 -10.12
C ASN A 63 -11.05 12.78 -8.81
N TYR A 64 -9.96 13.48 -8.57
CA TYR A 64 -9.15 13.29 -7.36
C TYR A 64 -8.71 14.61 -6.74
N LEU A 65 -8.37 14.58 -5.47
CA LEU A 65 -7.77 15.69 -4.72
C LEU A 65 -6.55 15.18 -3.97
N VAL A 66 -5.50 16.01 -3.94
CA VAL A 66 -4.31 15.79 -3.12
C VAL A 66 -4.07 17.04 -2.29
N PHE A 67 -3.81 16.89 -1.00
CA PHE A 67 -3.52 17.97 -0.06
C PHE A 67 -2.28 17.64 0.77
N GLY A 68 -1.66 18.66 1.34
CA GLY A 68 -0.55 18.49 2.28
C GLY A 68 0.77 18.11 1.61
N GLU A 69 0.93 18.33 0.29
CA GLU A 69 2.18 18.00 -0.42
C GLU A 69 3.39 18.78 0.14
N GLU A 70 3.17 19.87 0.85
CA GLU A 70 4.19 20.63 1.58
C GLU A 70 4.83 19.86 2.75
N TYR A 71 4.17 18.81 3.25
CA TYR A 71 4.71 17.92 4.27
C TYR A 71 5.59 16.79 3.72
N LEU A 72 5.68 16.67 2.39
CA LEU A 72 6.60 15.70 1.79
C LEU A 72 8.04 16.11 2.05
N PRO A 73 8.89 15.24 2.63
CA PRO A 73 10.31 15.52 2.79
C PRO A 73 10.97 15.91 1.47
N GLU A 74 11.97 16.78 1.52
CA GLU A 74 12.69 17.21 0.31
C GLU A 74 13.49 16.05 -0.30
N GLU A 75 14.17 15.27 0.53
CA GLU A 75 14.98 14.14 0.10
C GLU A 75 14.18 12.83 0.19
N PRO A 76 14.47 11.84 -0.67
CA PRO A 76 13.87 10.51 -0.55
C PRO A 76 14.53 9.68 0.57
N GLY A 77 14.06 8.45 0.77
CA GLY A 77 14.59 7.53 1.79
C GLY A 77 13.72 7.48 3.05
N HIS A 78 12.43 7.67 2.89
CA HIS A 78 11.46 7.71 3.99
C HIS A 78 10.38 6.64 3.87
N ILE A 79 9.66 6.43 4.97
CA ILE A 79 8.57 5.47 5.08
C ILE A 79 7.23 6.23 5.01
N PHE A 80 6.44 5.94 4.01
CA PHE A 80 5.10 6.47 3.84
C PHE A 80 4.09 5.47 4.36
N ILE A 81 3.42 5.81 5.45
CA ILE A 81 2.36 4.98 6.06
C ILE A 81 0.99 5.48 5.60
N MET A 82 0.15 4.57 5.12
CA MET A 82 -1.17 4.92 4.63
C MET A 82 -2.22 3.90 5.08
N ASN A 83 -3.47 4.32 5.20
CA ASN A 83 -4.56 3.38 5.32
C ASN A 83 -4.75 2.60 4.00
N HIS A 84 -5.37 1.42 4.07
CA HIS A 84 -5.51 0.53 2.92
C HIS A 84 -6.97 0.28 2.61
N LEU A 85 -7.39 0.72 1.41
CA LEU A 85 -8.77 0.61 0.98
C LEU A 85 -8.97 -0.55 0.01
N SER A 86 -10.11 -1.21 0.15
CA SER A 86 -10.58 -2.24 -0.78
C SER A 86 -10.79 -1.62 -2.16
N ASN A 87 -10.78 -2.46 -3.19
CA ASN A 87 -11.10 -2.01 -4.53
C ASN A 87 -12.57 -2.25 -4.87
N HIS A 88 -13.14 -1.36 -5.65
CA HIS A 88 -14.47 -1.55 -6.21
C HIS A 88 -14.48 -2.74 -7.18
N LEU A 89 -15.57 -3.51 -7.19
CA LEU A 89 -15.69 -4.72 -8.02
C LEU A 89 -15.53 -4.46 -9.54
N ASN A 90 -15.85 -3.25 -10.00
CA ASN A 90 -15.64 -2.85 -11.40
C ASN A 90 -14.17 -2.83 -11.83
N ASN A 91 -13.24 -2.89 -10.87
CA ASN A 91 -11.81 -2.92 -11.11
C ASN A 91 -11.23 -4.35 -11.20
N LEU A 92 -12.10 -5.37 -11.05
CA LEU A 92 -11.70 -6.78 -11.12
C LEU A 92 -11.33 -7.16 -12.55
N LEU A 93 -10.08 -7.59 -12.73
CA LEU A 93 -9.55 -8.07 -14.01
C LEU A 93 -9.71 -9.60 -14.16
N PRO A 94 -9.53 -10.15 -15.38
CA PRO A 94 -9.53 -11.59 -15.59
C PRO A 94 -8.57 -12.33 -14.66
N GLY A 95 -8.88 -13.55 -14.27
CA GLY A 95 -8.10 -14.32 -13.29
C GLY A 95 -8.23 -13.81 -11.87
N CYS A 96 -9.33 -13.11 -11.55
CA CYS A 96 -9.63 -12.53 -10.24
C CYS A 96 -8.56 -11.56 -9.70
N PHE A 97 -7.75 -10.97 -10.58
CA PHE A 97 -6.76 -9.98 -10.18
C PHE A 97 -7.40 -8.61 -9.96
N VAL A 98 -7.09 -8.01 -8.82
CA VAL A 98 -7.55 -6.66 -8.46
C VAL A 98 -6.32 -5.80 -8.19
N PRO A 99 -6.02 -4.80 -9.06
CA PRO A 99 -4.93 -3.86 -8.80
C PRO A 99 -5.29 -2.98 -7.60
N THR A 100 -4.36 -2.81 -6.67
CA THR A 100 -4.55 -1.95 -5.48
C THR A 100 -4.48 -0.48 -5.87
N LEU A 101 -5.60 0.12 -6.30
CA LEU A 101 -5.65 1.48 -6.85
C LEU A 101 -5.16 2.55 -5.87
N ASP A 102 -5.44 2.38 -4.59
CA ASP A 102 -5.02 3.26 -3.51
C ASP A 102 -3.49 3.39 -3.43
N THR A 103 -2.78 2.27 -3.36
CA THR A 103 -1.31 2.27 -3.29
C THR A 103 -0.66 2.67 -4.61
N HIS A 104 -1.31 2.37 -5.74
CA HIS A 104 -0.84 2.86 -7.05
C HIS A 104 -1.04 4.36 -7.19
N PHE A 105 -2.13 4.92 -6.65
CA PHE A 105 -2.35 6.37 -6.63
C PHE A 105 -1.27 7.09 -5.84
N VAL A 106 -1.01 6.69 -4.61
CA VAL A 106 0.04 7.29 -3.78
C VAL A 106 1.40 7.15 -4.46
N SER A 107 1.70 5.99 -5.04
CA SER A 107 2.97 5.75 -5.74
C SER A 107 3.14 6.65 -6.97
N ALA A 108 2.10 6.78 -7.80
CA ALA A 108 2.18 7.47 -9.08
C ALA A 108 1.95 8.99 -8.96
N MET A 109 0.87 9.38 -8.26
CA MET A 109 0.40 10.77 -8.24
C MET A 109 1.07 11.64 -7.18
N ILE A 110 1.66 11.02 -6.15
CA ILE A 110 2.33 11.74 -5.07
C ILE A 110 3.84 11.51 -5.12
N LEU A 111 4.28 10.26 -4.89
CA LEU A 111 5.69 9.98 -4.65
C LEU A 111 6.54 10.00 -5.92
N HIS A 112 6.09 9.35 -6.99
CA HIS A 112 6.82 9.40 -8.27
C HIS A 112 6.84 10.82 -8.86
N LYS A 113 5.75 11.55 -8.72
CA LYS A 113 5.67 12.96 -9.16
C LYS A 113 6.63 13.87 -8.38
N LYS A 114 6.77 13.68 -7.05
CA LYS A 114 7.68 14.49 -6.20
C LYS A 114 9.14 14.13 -6.42
N TYR A 115 9.47 12.82 -6.45
CA TYR A 115 10.86 12.35 -6.39
C TYR A 115 11.44 11.88 -7.73
N GLY A 116 10.62 11.75 -8.78
CA GLY A 116 11.04 11.21 -10.08
C GLY A 116 11.28 9.69 -10.09
N GLU A 117 11.27 9.05 -8.94
CA GLU A 117 11.50 7.63 -8.76
C GLU A 117 10.26 6.96 -8.12
N PRO A 118 9.83 5.79 -8.62
CA PRO A 118 8.73 5.06 -8.03
C PRO A 118 9.12 4.47 -6.67
N PRO A 119 8.26 4.55 -5.65
CA PRO A 119 8.55 3.98 -4.35
C PRO A 119 8.57 2.44 -4.41
N MET A 120 9.26 1.81 -3.46
CA MET A 120 9.06 0.42 -3.12
C MET A 120 7.77 0.28 -2.31
N ARG A 121 7.02 -0.80 -2.52
CA ARG A 121 5.84 -1.11 -1.70
C ARG A 121 6.08 -2.36 -0.88
N VAL A 122 5.52 -2.40 0.31
CA VAL A 122 5.43 -3.64 1.08
C VAL A 122 4.14 -4.34 0.65
N VAL A 123 4.28 -5.52 0.09
CA VAL A 123 3.18 -6.32 -0.46
C VAL A 123 3.17 -7.70 0.19
N ARG A 124 2.01 -8.33 0.30
CA ARG A 124 1.93 -9.70 0.76
C ARG A 124 2.43 -10.69 -0.29
N GLU A 125 2.96 -11.82 0.14
CA GLU A 125 3.19 -12.95 -0.76
C GLU A 125 1.85 -13.40 -1.39
N SER A 126 1.90 -13.80 -2.67
CA SER A 126 0.72 -14.35 -3.36
C SER A 126 0.37 -15.73 -2.81
N ASN A 127 -0.90 -16.03 -2.69
CA ASN A 127 -1.34 -17.39 -2.40
C ASN A 127 -1.04 -18.31 -3.61
N PRO A 128 -0.93 -19.62 -3.43
CA PRO A 128 -0.57 -20.55 -4.50
C PRO A 128 -1.50 -20.54 -5.72
N ASP A 129 -2.75 -20.16 -5.54
CA ASP A 129 -3.81 -20.07 -6.55
C ASP A 129 -3.95 -18.68 -7.18
N GLU A 130 -3.29 -17.68 -6.63
CA GLU A 130 -3.33 -16.30 -7.14
C GLU A 130 -2.28 -16.06 -8.26
N HIS A 131 -2.40 -16.79 -9.36
CA HIS A 131 -1.43 -16.76 -10.45
C HIS A 131 -1.23 -15.37 -11.05
N GLU A 132 -2.32 -14.60 -11.27
CA GLU A 132 -2.24 -13.27 -11.88
C GLU A 132 -1.66 -12.22 -10.91
N HIS A 133 -1.95 -12.36 -9.60
CA HIS A 133 -1.33 -11.53 -8.56
C HIS A 133 0.19 -11.77 -8.52
N LYS A 134 0.61 -13.03 -8.50
CA LYS A 134 2.03 -13.41 -8.50
C LYS A 134 2.72 -12.90 -9.77
N ARG A 135 2.13 -13.16 -10.94
CA ARG A 135 2.66 -12.75 -12.24
C ARG A 135 2.90 -11.25 -12.34
N TYR A 136 2.01 -10.45 -11.75
CA TYR A 136 2.12 -8.99 -11.72
C TYR A 136 3.17 -8.51 -10.71
N TYR A 137 3.05 -8.92 -9.45
CA TYR A 137 3.88 -8.38 -8.37
C TYR A 137 5.33 -8.87 -8.39
N ASP A 138 5.59 -10.13 -8.80
CA ASP A 138 6.95 -10.65 -8.91
C ASP A 138 7.80 -9.84 -9.92
N ARG A 139 7.16 -9.29 -10.95
CA ARG A 139 7.84 -8.46 -11.96
C ARG A 139 8.24 -7.09 -11.41
N LEU A 140 7.50 -6.56 -10.45
CA LEU A 140 7.75 -5.23 -9.88
C LEU A 140 8.85 -5.21 -8.81
N GLY A 141 9.28 -6.36 -8.29
CA GLY A 141 10.36 -6.46 -7.32
C GLY A 141 10.09 -5.65 -6.04
N HIS A 142 8.85 -5.66 -5.56
CA HIS A 142 8.47 -5.06 -4.29
C HIS A 142 8.98 -5.86 -3.08
N ILE A 143 8.82 -5.35 -1.87
CA ILE A 143 9.24 -6.00 -0.64
C ILE A 143 8.11 -6.91 -0.16
N TYR A 144 8.35 -8.21 -0.13
CA TYR A 144 7.34 -9.18 0.29
C TYR A 144 7.29 -9.37 1.80
N VAL A 145 6.06 -9.52 2.30
CA VAL A 145 5.78 -9.94 3.67
C VAL A 145 4.76 -11.08 3.67
N ARG A 146 4.89 -12.00 4.61
CA ARG A 146 3.84 -13.01 4.82
C ARG A 146 2.68 -12.39 5.57
N SER A 147 1.49 -12.49 5.00
CA SER A 147 0.25 -12.23 5.72
C SER A 147 -0.12 -13.49 6.51
N GLY A 148 0.30 -13.57 7.76
CA GLY A 148 -0.25 -14.57 8.68
C GLY A 148 -1.29 -13.88 9.56
N ASN A 149 -2.49 -14.44 9.68
CA ASN A 149 -3.35 -14.25 10.85
C ASN A 149 -2.68 -14.96 12.04
N VAL A 150 -1.50 -14.49 12.43
CA VAL A 150 -0.89 -14.97 13.67
C VAL A 150 -1.57 -14.17 14.77
N ASN A 151 -2.51 -14.83 15.44
CA ASN A 151 -3.04 -14.34 16.70
C ASN A 151 -1.83 -14.15 17.64
N PRO A 152 -1.47 -12.94 18.09
CA PRO A 152 -0.29 -12.71 18.92
C PRO A 152 -0.30 -13.52 20.22
N LEU A 153 -1.45 -14.10 20.60
CA LEU A 153 -1.66 -14.90 21.81
C LEU A 153 -1.52 -16.43 21.56
N GLU A 154 -1.41 -16.88 20.31
CA GLU A 154 -1.29 -18.32 19.97
C GLU A 154 0.12 -18.74 19.54
N ASP A 155 1.11 -17.85 19.52
CA ASP A 155 2.49 -18.16 19.11
C ASP A 155 3.31 -18.86 20.22
N GLY A 156 2.70 -19.84 20.87
CA GLY A 156 3.37 -20.76 21.81
C GLY A 156 4.10 -21.94 21.13
N SER A 157 4.01 -22.10 19.81
CA SER A 157 4.58 -23.28 19.16
C SER A 157 5.02 -23.03 17.71
N ASN A 158 6.08 -22.31 17.50
CA ASN A 158 7.04 -22.32 16.39
C ASN A 158 7.67 -20.93 16.14
N GLY A 159 8.30 -20.36 17.14
CA GLY A 159 8.99 -19.06 17.08
C GLY A 159 10.17 -18.97 16.07
N GLY A 160 10.44 -19.99 15.28
CA GLY A 160 11.52 -20.00 14.29
C GLY A 160 11.18 -19.24 13.00
N THR A 161 10.00 -19.45 12.43
CA THR A 161 9.67 -18.96 11.07
C THR A 161 9.20 -17.49 11.04
N SER A 162 8.41 -17.06 12.02
CA SER A 162 7.91 -15.67 12.07
C SER A 162 9.03 -14.65 12.38
N GLY A 163 9.91 -14.99 13.30
CA GLY A 163 11.06 -14.13 13.65
C GLY A 163 12.06 -13.96 12.50
N GLU A 164 12.30 -15.01 11.72
CA GLU A 164 13.21 -14.99 10.58
C GLU A 164 12.66 -14.12 9.42
N HIS A 165 11.38 -14.25 9.09
CA HIS A 165 10.73 -13.42 8.06
C HIS A 165 10.70 -11.94 8.44
N ASN A 166 10.42 -11.63 9.70
CA ASN A 166 10.47 -10.26 10.19
C ASN A 166 11.88 -9.66 10.11
N ARG A 167 12.93 -10.45 10.41
CA ARG A 167 14.32 -10.00 10.24
C ARG A 167 14.66 -9.77 8.78
N LEU A 168 14.25 -10.66 7.89
CA LEU A 168 14.48 -10.52 6.44
C LEU A 168 13.80 -9.26 5.90
N PHE A 169 12.56 -9.01 6.29
CA PHE A 169 11.85 -7.77 5.95
C PHE A 169 12.63 -6.52 6.41
N LEU A 170 13.04 -6.46 7.68
CA LEU A 170 13.79 -5.32 8.23
C LEU A 170 15.13 -5.12 7.50
N THR A 171 15.81 -6.21 7.15
CA THR A 171 17.09 -6.14 6.42
C THR A 171 16.88 -5.57 5.03
N ILE A 172 16.01 -6.18 4.21
CA ILE A 172 15.76 -5.76 2.83
C ILE A 172 15.22 -4.32 2.79
N ALA A 173 14.17 -4.03 3.55
CA ALA A 173 13.57 -2.70 3.58
C ALA A 173 14.55 -1.65 4.11
N GLY A 174 15.36 -1.99 5.12
CA GLY A 174 16.37 -1.11 5.66
C GLY A 174 17.51 -0.80 4.66
N GLU A 175 17.93 -1.77 3.85
CA GLU A 175 18.88 -1.54 2.76
C GLU A 175 18.32 -0.58 1.72
N ARG A 176 17.06 -0.77 1.29
CA ARG A 176 16.41 0.12 0.32
C ARG A 176 16.28 1.56 0.83
N LEU A 177 15.95 1.74 2.11
CA LEU A 177 15.92 3.08 2.71
C LEU A 177 17.31 3.75 2.73
N ARG A 178 18.39 3.00 3.05
CA ARG A 178 19.75 3.52 3.00
C ARG A 178 20.22 3.84 1.58
N GLU A 179 19.68 3.16 0.58
CA GLU A 179 19.88 3.48 -0.85
C GLU A 179 19.07 4.70 -1.30
N GLY A 180 18.34 5.36 -0.40
CA GLY A 180 17.50 6.50 -0.71
C GLY A 180 16.16 6.14 -1.37
N LYS A 181 15.73 4.88 -1.32
CA LYS A 181 14.41 4.49 -1.88
C LYS A 181 13.30 4.75 -0.87
N ASN A 182 12.23 5.39 -1.31
CA ASN A 182 11.02 5.56 -0.52
C ASN A 182 10.25 4.24 -0.41
N ILE A 183 9.66 3.97 0.76
CA ILE A 183 8.86 2.76 1.00
C ILE A 183 7.43 3.13 1.39
N VAL A 184 6.44 2.55 0.71
CA VAL A 184 5.02 2.65 1.07
C VAL A 184 4.60 1.41 1.83
N ILE A 185 4.00 1.60 2.99
CA ILE A 185 3.51 0.54 3.88
C ILE A 185 2.09 0.86 4.32
N CYS A 186 1.19 -0.14 4.21
CA CYS A 186 -0.13 -0.09 4.81
C CYS A 186 -0.07 -0.84 6.17
N PRO A 187 0.08 -0.15 7.30
CA PRO A 187 0.33 -0.81 8.59
C PRO A 187 -0.86 -1.61 9.10
N GLU A 188 -2.05 -1.41 8.57
CA GLU A 188 -3.23 -2.24 8.83
C GLU A 188 -3.02 -3.70 8.44
N GLY A 189 -2.29 -3.95 7.35
CA GLY A 189 -2.01 -5.28 6.80
C GLY A 189 -3.22 -6.01 6.22
N ILE A 190 -4.35 -5.33 6.11
CA ILE A 190 -5.58 -5.71 5.41
C ILE A 190 -6.17 -4.48 4.74
N SER A 191 -6.99 -4.68 3.71
CA SER A 191 -7.78 -3.60 3.11
C SER A 191 -9.20 -3.59 3.65
N THR A 192 -9.81 -2.40 3.75
CA THR A 192 -11.19 -2.23 4.21
C THR A 192 -11.91 -1.14 3.41
N GLU A 193 -13.20 -0.93 3.64
CA GLU A 193 -13.93 0.18 3.05
C GLU A 193 -13.62 1.49 3.78
N THR A 194 -13.77 2.62 3.11
CA THR A 194 -13.52 3.96 3.66
C THR A 194 -14.21 4.17 5.01
N ASP A 195 -15.45 3.69 5.15
CA ASP A 195 -16.27 3.88 6.35
C ASP A 195 -15.75 3.12 7.58
N PHE A 196 -14.90 2.12 7.40
CA PHE A 196 -14.31 1.29 8.46
C PHE A 196 -12.81 1.54 8.65
N SER A 197 -12.23 2.40 7.83
CA SER A 197 -10.80 2.74 7.89
C SER A 197 -10.53 3.87 8.91
N PRO A 198 -9.37 3.88 9.59
CA PRO A 198 -8.32 2.86 9.54
C PRO A 198 -8.61 1.67 10.45
N MET A 199 -8.06 0.51 10.12
CA MET A 199 -7.99 -0.64 11.02
C MET A 199 -6.76 -0.54 11.93
N PRO A 200 -6.70 -1.30 13.05
CA PRO A 200 -5.56 -1.26 13.97
C PRO A 200 -4.21 -1.50 13.28
N PHE A 201 -3.19 -0.74 13.67
CA PHE A 201 -1.88 -0.77 13.06
C PHE A 201 -0.98 -1.88 13.60
N LYS A 202 -0.27 -2.57 12.70
CA LYS A 202 0.82 -3.48 13.02
C LYS A 202 2.14 -2.71 13.19
N ALA A 203 3.03 -3.22 14.03
CA ALA A 203 4.28 -2.53 14.38
C ALA A 203 5.36 -2.54 13.29
N GLY A 204 5.17 -3.24 12.16
CA GLY A 204 6.23 -3.47 11.16
C GLY A 204 6.89 -2.19 10.61
N ALA A 205 6.09 -1.19 10.21
CA ALA A 205 6.58 0.09 9.70
C ALA A 205 7.39 0.86 10.76
N PHE A 206 6.92 0.85 11.99
CA PHE A 206 7.52 1.56 13.12
C PHE A 206 8.82 0.88 13.59
N ARG A 207 8.84 -0.46 13.62
CA ARG A 207 10.08 -1.22 13.87
C ARG A 207 11.12 -0.98 12.79
N LEU A 208 10.71 -0.84 11.53
CA LEU A 208 11.60 -0.50 10.43
C LEU A 208 12.22 0.89 10.64
N ALA A 209 11.42 1.89 11.01
CA ALA A 209 11.93 3.23 11.32
C ALA A 209 12.91 3.21 12.50
N ALA A 210 12.61 2.43 13.53
CA ALA A 210 13.51 2.25 14.68
C ALA A 210 14.82 1.52 14.34
N TYR A 211 14.80 0.63 13.37
CA TYR A 211 15.95 -0.21 12.97
C TYR A 211 16.95 0.53 12.08
N VAL A 212 16.48 1.43 11.21
CA VAL A 212 17.31 2.08 10.19
C VAL A 212 18.04 3.29 10.75
N ARG A 213 19.30 3.47 10.33
CA ARG A 213 20.08 4.67 10.62
C ARG A 213 20.73 5.19 9.33
N PRO A 214 20.66 6.52 9.05
CA PRO A 214 19.92 7.51 9.84
C PRO A 214 18.43 7.19 9.90
N GLU A 215 17.76 7.63 10.98
CA GLU A 215 16.34 7.35 11.20
C GLU A 215 15.46 7.96 10.08
N PRO A 216 14.68 7.16 9.33
CA PRO A 216 13.77 7.68 8.35
C PRO A 216 12.54 8.32 9.01
N LEU A 217 11.96 9.30 8.37
CA LEU A 217 10.67 9.84 8.78
C LEU A 217 9.55 8.84 8.44
N LEU A 218 8.52 8.79 9.29
CA LEU A 218 7.23 8.18 9.00
C LEU A 218 6.30 9.28 8.50
N VAL A 219 5.91 9.23 7.23
CA VAL A 219 5.06 10.24 6.60
C VAL A 219 3.65 9.67 6.46
N PRO A 220 2.66 10.17 7.23
CA PRO A 220 1.29 9.70 7.13
C PRO A 220 0.60 10.22 5.86
N ILE A 221 -0.09 9.34 5.14
CA ILE A 221 -0.97 9.69 4.01
C ILE A 221 -2.33 9.06 4.25
N ALA A 222 -3.32 9.86 4.54
CA ALA A 222 -4.71 9.39 4.67
C ALA A 222 -5.41 9.44 3.32
N ILE A 223 -6.13 8.37 2.99
CA ILE A 223 -6.86 8.27 1.73
C ILE A 223 -8.34 7.94 1.96
N ALA A 224 -9.19 8.37 1.02
CA ALA A 224 -10.63 8.09 1.05
C ALA A 224 -11.18 7.79 -0.34
N ASN A 225 -12.26 6.99 -0.38
CA ASN A 225 -13.10 6.70 -1.54
C ASN A 225 -12.46 5.83 -2.65
N PHE A 226 -11.29 5.20 -2.42
CA PHE A 226 -10.71 4.26 -3.39
C PHE A 226 -11.46 2.91 -3.46
N ASP A 227 -12.30 2.62 -2.46
CA ASP A 227 -13.25 1.50 -2.43
C ASP A 227 -14.52 1.76 -3.24
N LYS A 228 -14.71 2.97 -3.73
CA LYS A 228 -15.84 3.39 -4.55
C LYS A 228 -15.50 3.33 -6.06
N GLU A 229 -16.48 3.59 -6.91
CA GLU A 229 -16.24 3.70 -8.37
C GLU A 229 -15.51 5.01 -8.68
N ILE A 230 -14.18 4.95 -8.88
CA ILE A 230 -13.31 6.13 -9.01
C ILE A 230 -13.63 7.03 -10.22
N THR A 231 -14.38 6.54 -11.20
CA THR A 231 -14.86 7.34 -12.34
C THR A 231 -16.06 8.21 -11.99
N ARG A 232 -16.72 7.96 -10.86
CA ARG A 232 -17.91 8.67 -10.41
C ARG A 232 -17.75 9.33 -9.05
N THR A 233 -16.74 8.91 -8.31
CA THR A 233 -16.50 9.38 -6.96
C THR A 233 -15.18 10.14 -6.92
N LYS A 234 -15.15 11.21 -6.14
CA LYS A 234 -13.94 11.96 -5.87
C LYS A 234 -13.07 11.18 -4.88
N THR A 235 -11.88 10.75 -5.32
CA THR A 235 -10.88 10.14 -4.44
C THR A 235 -10.01 11.22 -3.79
N VAL A 236 -9.59 10.98 -2.57
CA VAL A 236 -8.81 11.98 -1.80
C VAL A 236 -7.58 11.33 -1.21
N ALA A 237 -6.46 12.06 -1.24
CA ALA A 237 -5.27 11.77 -0.47
C ALA A 237 -4.80 13.02 0.27
N VAL A 238 -4.48 12.90 1.55
CA VAL A 238 -3.97 13.98 2.38
C VAL A 238 -2.66 13.54 3.01
N VAL A 239 -1.59 14.24 2.70
CA VAL A 239 -0.28 14.06 3.35
C VAL A 239 -0.28 14.85 4.65
N HIS A 240 0.22 14.27 5.72
CA HIS A 240 0.30 14.90 7.02
C HIS A 240 1.74 15.05 7.51
N GLU A 241 1.91 15.87 8.54
CA GLU A 241 3.20 16.15 9.14
C GLU A 241 3.98 14.87 9.46
N PRO A 242 5.26 14.78 9.02
CA PRO A 242 6.10 13.62 9.28
C PRO A 242 6.34 13.37 10.77
N ILE A 243 6.47 12.12 11.13
CA ILE A 243 6.73 11.66 12.49
C ILE A 243 8.16 11.11 12.57
N ARG A 244 8.94 11.59 13.54
CA ARG A 244 10.22 11.00 13.92
C ARG A 244 10.07 10.25 15.23
N LEU A 245 10.29 8.94 15.24
CA LEU A 245 10.07 8.12 16.44
C LEU A 245 10.91 8.57 17.64
N SER A 246 12.19 8.90 17.40
CA SER A 246 13.10 9.33 18.45
C SER A 246 12.66 10.62 19.18
N GLU A 247 11.90 11.49 18.53
CA GLU A 247 11.33 12.70 19.15
C GLU A 247 10.21 12.38 20.14
N HIS A 248 9.53 11.24 19.98
CA HIS A 248 8.41 10.82 20.83
C HIS A 248 8.82 9.77 21.88
N LEU A 249 9.73 8.85 21.52
CA LEU A 249 10.09 7.71 22.36
C LEU A 249 11.52 7.80 22.92
N GLY A 250 12.30 8.80 22.48
CA GLY A 250 13.74 8.85 22.74
C GLY A 250 14.52 7.84 21.89
N GLU A 251 15.83 7.76 22.09
CA GLU A 251 16.69 6.85 21.30
C GLU A 251 16.61 5.39 21.76
N ALA A 252 16.23 5.14 23.00
CA ALA A 252 16.08 3.81 23.59
C ALA A 252 14.67 3.62 24.13
N PHE A 253 13.90 2.75 23.51
CA PHE A 253 12.56 2.38 23.92
C PHE A 253 12.35 0.87 23.80
N ASP A 254 11.40 0.34 24.55
CA ASP A 254 11.02 -1.06 24.51
C ASP A 254 9.80 -1.29 23.59
N ASP A 255 9.48 -2.55 23.34
CA ASP A 255 8.33 -2.92 22.53
C ASP A 255 7.01 -2.41 23.10
N ARG A 256 6.88 -2.31 24.44
CA ARG A 256 5.67 -1.83 25.08
C ARG A 256 5.45 -0.35 24.77
N SER A 257 6.47 0.48 24.97
CA SER A 257 6.41 1.92 24.64
C SER A 257 6.09 2.15 23.17
N LEU A 258 6.65 1.33 22.29
CA LEU A 258 6.34 1.38 20.86
C LEU A 258 4.87 1.04 20.58
N TYR A 259 4.33 0.00 21.19
CA TYR A 259 2.91 -0.37 21.02
C TYR A 259 1.96 0.69 21.59
N GLU A 260 2.27 1.26 22.75
CA GLU A 260 1.50 2.34 23.35
C GLU A 260 1.52 3.59 22.46
N PHE A 261 2.65 3.94 21.87
CA PHE A 261 2.78 5.02 20.91
C PHE A 261 1.97 4.77 19.63
N ILE A 262 2.09 3.59 19.04
CA ILE A 262 1.35 3.23 17.82
C ILE A 262 -0.16 3.34 18.04
N ASN A 263 -0.67 2.73 19.09
CA ASN A 263 -2.12 2.63 19.33
C ASN A 263 -2.71 3.90 19.94
N GLY A 264 -1.99 4.56 20.85
CA GLY A 264 -2.49 5.75 21.54
C GLY A 264 -2.24 7.06 20.79
N TYR A 265 -1.10 7.19 20.11
CA TYR A 265 -0.75 8.44 19.45
C TYR A 265 -0.98 8.39 17.94
N VAL A 266 -0.37 7.43 17.25
CA VAL A 266 -0.41 7.42 15.77
C VAL A 266 -1.78 7.00 15.27
N TYR A 267 -2.33 5.91 15.78
CA TYR A 267 -3.61 5.37 15.34
C TYR A 267 -4.78 6.32 15.61
N GLU A 268 -4.82 6.93 16.80
CA GLU A 268 -5.85 7.91 17.14
C GLU A 268 -5.80 9.15 16.23
N ARG A 269 -4.59 9.65 15.93
CA ARG A 269 -4.44 10.76 14.97
C ARG A 269 -4.85 10.36 13.58
N PHE A 270 -4.52 9.15 13.17
CA PHE A 270 -4.84 8.65 11.83
C PHE A 270 -6.35 8.53 11.60
N HIS A 271 -7.13 8.22 12.63
CA HIS A 271 -8.60 8.32 12.57
C HIS A 271 -9.06 9.76 12.25
N GLY A 272 -8.41 10.76 12.81
CA GLY A 272 -8.66 12.17 12.48
C GLY A 272 -8.35 12.47 11.02
N TYR A 273 -7.21 11.99 10.54
CA TYR A 273 -6.73 12.18 9.17
C TYR A 273 -7.66 11.52 8.12
N VAL A 274 -8.12 10.31 8.37
CA VAL A 274 -9.08 9.64 7.47
C VAL A 274 -10.42 10.38 7.45
N ARG A 275 -10.92 10.84 8.60
CA ARG A 275 -12.14 11.67 8.64
C ARG A 275 -12.01 12.97 7.86
N GLU A 276 -10.86 13.62 7.93
CA GLU A 276 -10.55 14.81 7.11
C GLU A 276 -10.59 14.47 5.62
N ALA A 277 -9.91 13.38 5.18
CA ALA A 277 -9.95 12.95 3.80
C ALA A 277 -11.37 12.64 3.31
N VAL A 278 -12.22 12.01 4.13
CA VAL A 278 -13.63 11.76 3.83
C VAL A 278 -14.42 13.06 3.66
N GLN A 279 -14.22 14.04 4.55
CA GLN A 279 -14.90 15.34 4.47
C GLN A 279 -14.51 16.11 3.22
N LEU A 280 -13.25 16.06 2.79
CA LEU A 280 -12.76 16.71 1.57
C LEU A 280 -13.28 16.02 0.30
N GLY A 281 -13.63 14.74 0.37
CA GLY A 281 -14.19 13.94 -0.71
C GLY A 281 -15.71 14.03 -0.87
N SER A 282 -16.38 14.61 0.09
CA SER A 282 -17.83 14.71 0.15
C SER A 282 -18.43 15.71 -0.84
#